data_0ba9499cd24c0f910d9d8e4353cd1b8a
#
_entry.id   0ba9499cd24c0f910d9d8e4353cd1b8a
#
_cell.length_a   1.000
_cell.length_b   1.000
_cell.length_c   1.000
_cell.angle_alpha   90.00
_cell.angle_beta   90.00
_cell.angle_gamma   90.00
#
_symmetry.space_group_name_H-M   'P 1'
#
loop_
_entity.id
_entity.type
_entity.pdbx_description
1 polymer ?
#
loop_
_entity_poly.entity_id
_entity_poly.type
_entity_poly.pdbx_seq_one_letter_code
_entity_poly.pdbx_strand_id
1 'polypeptide(L)'
;MRALSFMAGEWGLDYTVTQHGHTTKTIRGIGSLRYLFNATYLTFDYQMLQKATGEMIGEAHAIFAWDKKLGQYRYYWFESSGNFLQATGVLRDDHTLALEWQDIHCTQIFRRVSADAMYLEMQCPEQDFLLRVDFSRLSSASQTT
;
A
#
# COMPACT_ATOMS: atom_id res chain seq x y z
N MET A 1 -12.85 -7.84 -7.49
CA MET A 1 -11.66 -7.87 -6.61
C MET A 1 -10.49 -8.71 -7.17
N ARG A 2 -10.76 -9.72 -7.96
CA ARG A 2 -9.66 -10.58 -8.47
C ARG A 2 -8.72 -9.86 -9.44
N ALA A 3 -9.13 -8.74 -10.02
CA ALA A 3 -8.24 -7.90 -10.82
C ALA A 3 -7.07 -7.32 -10.03
N LEU A 4 -7.19 -7.27 -8.69
CA LEU A 4 -6.13 -6.83 -7.80
C LEU A 4 -5.23 -7.98 -7.31
N SER A 5 -5.36 -9.18 -7.90
CA SER A 5 -4.61 -10.36 -7.46
C SER A 5 -3.10 -10.19 -7.52
N PHE A 6 -2.61 -9.28 -8.35
CA PHE A 6 -1.17 -8.99 -8.41
C PHE A 6 -0.64 -8.42 -7.10
N MET A 7 -1.53 -7.89 -6.26
CA MET A 7 -1.17 -7.31 -4.96
C MET A 7 -1.17 -8.34 -3.84
N ALA A 8 -1.87 -9.47 -4.01
CA ALA A 8 -2.01 -10.46 -2.95
C ALA A 8 -0.68 -11.14 -2.64
N GLY A 9 -0.41 -11.39 -1.37
CA GLY A 9 0.79 -12.09 -0.92
C GLY A 9 1.46 -11.43 0.27
N GLU A 10 2.64 -11.96 0.58
CA GLU A 10 3.50 -11.47 1.66
C GLU A 10 4.64 -10.67 1.05
N TRP A 11 4.90 -9.50 1.62
CA TRP A 11 5.81 -8.52 1.03
C TRP A 11 6.78 -7.94 2.04
N GLY A 12 8.03 -7.75 1.59
CA GLY A 12 8.95 -6.84 2.26
C GLY A 12 8.76 -5.45 1.69
N LEU A 13 8.79 -4.43 2.53
CA LEU A 13 8.53 -3.04 2.16
C LEU A 13 9.76 -2.19 2.41
N ASP A 14 10.11 -1.32 1.46
CA ASP A 14 11.21 -0.38 1.59
C ASP A 14 10.70 1.02 1.28
N TYR A 15 10.75 1.92 2.27
CA TYR A 15 10.17 3.24 2.22
C TYR A 15 11.19 4.28 1.78
N THR A 16 10.80 5.14 0.83
CA THR A 16 11.55 6.32 0.44
C THR A 16 10.63 7.52 0.59
N VAL A 17 10.97 8.44 1.48
CA VAL A 17 10.19 9.66 1.71
C VAL A 17 10.97 10.85 1.20
N THR A 18 10.36 11.64 0.32
CA THR A 18 10.95 12.87 -0.19
C THR A 18 10.05 14.03 0.20
N GLN A 19 10.57 14.99 0.94
CA GLN A 19 9.82 16.16 1.37
C GLN A 19 10.76 17.37 1.41
N HIS A 20 10.32 18.48 0.80
CA HIS A 20 11.09 19.72 0.74
C HIS A 20 12.52 19.51 0.22
N GLY A 21 12.67 18.65 -0.79
CA GLY A 21 13.97 18.34 -1.38
C GLY A 21 14.84 17.37 -0.60
N HIS A 22 14.38 16.91 0.56
CA HIS A 22 15.12 15.93 1.38
C HIS A 22 14.55 14.53 1.20
N THR A 23 15.43 13.57 0.95
CA THR A 23 15.06 12.16 0.80
C THR A 23 15.58 11.36 1.97
N THR A 24 14.70 10.58 2.60
CA THR A 24 15.06 9.67 3.69
C THR A 24 14.68 8.25 3.34
N LYS A 25 15.50 7.28 3.78
CA LYS A 25 15.31 5.84 3.55
C LYS A 25 15.57 5.06 4.83
N THR A 26 15.01 5.53 5.93
CA THR A 26 15.27 4.97 7.27
C THR A 26 14.24 3.95 7.72
N ILE A 27 13.20 3.72 6.92
CA ILE A 27 12.06 2.88 7.30
C ILE A 27 11.95 1.71 6.32
N ARG A 28 11.74 0.52 6.87
CA ARG A 28 11.33 -0.66 6.14
C ARG A 28 10.04 -1.21 6.75
N GLY A 29 9.45 -2.20 6.13
CA GLY A 29 8.25 -2.80 6.67
C GLY A 29 8.04 -4.22 6.21
N ILE A 30 7.00 -4.81 6.75
CA ILE A 30 6.48 -6.12 6.37
C ILE A 30 4.99 -5.95 6.14
N GLY A 31 4.50 -6.44 5.02
CA GLY A 31 3.10 -6.30 4.64
C GLY A 31 2.51 -7.60 4.16
N SER A 32 1.20 -7.76 4.39
CA SER A 32 0.43 -8.92 3.96
C SER A 32 -0.85 -8.44 3.30
N LEU A 33 -1.08 -8.83 2.05
CA LEU A 33 -2.33 -8.58 1.35
C LEU A 33 -3.04 -9.90 1.13
N ARG A 34 -4.23 -10.04 1.72
CA ARG A 34 -4.99 -11.29 1.71
C ARG A 34 -6.44 -11.05 1.34
N TYR A 35 -6.99 -11.96 0.54
CA TYR A 35 -8.41 -11.94 0.26
C TYR A 35 -9.22 -12.34 1.48
N LEU A 36 -10.39 -11.72 1.62
CA LEU A 36 -11.34 -11.97 2.69
C LEU A 36 -12.70 -12.28 2.06
N PHE A 37 -13.46 -13.19 2.67
CA PHE A 37 -14.81 -13.56 2.22
C PHE A 37 -14.85 -13.97 0.73
N ASN A 38 -14.08 -14.98 0.39
CA ASN A 38 -14.02 -15.51 -0.98
C ASN A 38 -13.74 -14.40 -2.02
N ALA A 39 -12.69 -13.64 -1.77
CA ALA A 39 -12.22 -12.55 -2.65
C ALA A 39 -13.23 -11.40 -2.81
N THR A 40 -14.09 -11.20 -1.82
CA THR A 40 -14.98 -10.04 -1.78
C THR A 40 -14.22 -8.77 -1.42
N TYR A 41 -13.25 -8.88 -0.53
CA TYR A 41 -12.37 -7.79 -0.12
C TYR A 41 -10.92 -8.24 -0.21
N LEU A 42 -10.03 -7.27 -0.29
CA LEU A 42 -8.59 -7.49 -0.16
C LEU A 42 -8.11 -6.66 1.02
N THR A 43 -7.55 -7.30 2.03
CA THR A 43 -7.04 -6.60 3.22
C THR A 43 -5.53 -6.44 3.13
N PHE A 44 -5.03 -5.36 3.70
CA PHE A 44 -3.61 -5.06 3.75
C PHE A 44 -3.22 -4.72 5.18
N ASP A 45 -2.40 -5.59 5.77
CA ASP A 45 -1.83 -5.38 7.11
C ASP A 45 -0.35 -5.12 6.97
N TYR A 46 0.17 -4.06 7.60
CA TYR A 46 1.60 -3.85 7.55
C TYR A 46 2.14 -3.19 8.82
N GLN A 47 3.42 -3.44 9.05
CA GLN A 47 4.19 -2.90 10.14
C GLN A 47 5.35 -2.09 9.57
N MET A 48 5.59 -0.92 10.15
CA MET A 48 6.73 -0.08 9.81
C MET A 48 7.79 -0.19 10.88
N LEU A 49 9.02 -0.39 10.45
CA LEU A 49 10.15 -0.64 11.33
C LEU A 49 11.30 0.33 11.01
N GLN A 50 12.02 0.76 12.03
CA GLN A 50 13.26 1.48 11.83
C GLN A 50 14.33 0.52 11.31
N LYS A 51 15.01 0.88 10.20
CA LYS A 51 16.07 0.04 9.64
C LYS A 51 17.23 -0.16 10.61
N ALA A 52 17.60 0.91 11.33
CA ALA A 52 18.76 0.88 12.21
C ALA A 52 18.60 -0.03 13.42
N THR A 53 17.39 -0.09 13.98
CA THR A 53 17.13 -0.78 15.25
C THR A 53 16.19 -1.98 15.14
N GLY A 54 15.40 -2.05 14.05
CA GLY A 54 14.33 -3.02 13.93
C GLY A 54 13.11 -2.71 14.79
N GLU A 55 13.11 -1.58 15.47
CA GLU A 55 12.00 -1.17 16.33
C GLU A 55 10.77 -0.84 15.50
N MET A 56 9.59 -1.32 15.94
CA MET A 56 8.33 -1.01 15.30
C MET A 56 7.92 0.43 15.63
N ILE A 57 7.66 1.22 14.58
CA ILE A 57 7.27 2.61 14.72
C ILE A 57 5.80 2.86 14.36
N GLY A 58 5.14 1.88 13.78
CA GLY A 58 3.73 2.00 13.45
C GLY A 58 3.19 0.76 12.79
N GLU A 59 1.87 0.64 12.82
CA GLU A 59 1.11 -0.40 12.14
C GLU A 59 -0.06 0.23 11.42
N ALA A 60 -0.49 -0.39 10.34
CA ALA A 60 -1.68 0.02 9.63
C ALA A 60 -2.42 -1.19 9.08
N HIS A 61 -3.72 -0.99 8.87
CA HIS A 61 -4.61 -1.95 8.27
C HIS A 61 -5.44 -1.24 7.21
N ALA A 62 -5.58 -1.85 6.05
CA ALA A 62 -6.37 -1.27 4.99
C ALA A 62 -7.28 -2.33 4.36
N ILE A 63 -8.37 -1.86 3.75
CA ILE A 63 -9.32 -2.73 3.08
C ILE A 63 -9.63 -2.14 1.71
N PHE A 64 -9.49 -2.96 0.67
CA PHE A 64 -9.96 -2.65 -0.67
C PHE A 64 -11.32 -3.29 -0.88
N ALA A 65 -12.27 -2.51 -1.37
CA ALA A 65 -13.61 -2.96 -1.69
C ALA A 65 -14.01 -2.46 -3.09
N TRP A 66 -14.88 -3.19 -3.76
CA TRP A 66 -15.45 -2.74 -5.03
C TRP A 66 -16.82 -2.11 -4.77
N ASP A 67 -16.99 -0.87 -5.18
CA ASP A 67 -18.28 -0.15 -5.09
C ASP A 67 -19.02 -0.24 -6.41
N LYS A 68 -20.04 -1.08 -6.45
CA LYS A 68 -20.83 -1.31 -7.68
C LYS A 68 -21.57 -0.07 -8.14
N LYS A 69 -21.99 0.79 -7.22
CA LYS A 69 -22.76 1.99 -7.54
C LYS A 69 -21.89 3.04 -8.23
N LEU A 70 -20.67 3.21 -7.74
CA LEU A 70 -19.73 4.18 -8.28
C LEU A 70 -18.92 3.62 -9.44
N GLY A 71 -18.81 2.28 -9.57
CA GLY A 71 -17.92 1.65 -10.52
C GLY A 71 -16.46 1.92 -10.20
N GLN A 72 -16.12 1.98 -8.94
CA GLN A 72 -14.77 2.30 -8.46
C GLN A 72 -14.40 1.40 -7.29
N TYR A 73 -13.09 1.26 -7.07
CA TYR A 73 -12.60 0.69 -5.84
C TYR A 73 -12.67 1.72 -4.72
N ARG A 74 -12.94 1.25 -3.50
CA ARG A 74 -12.78 2.02 -2.28
C ARG A 74 -11.61 1.43 -1.51
N TYR A 75 -10.83 2.33 -0.89
CA TYR A 75 -9.69 1.98 -0.07
C TYR A 75 -9.85 2.66 1.27
N TYR A 76 -9.99 1.86 2.32
CA TYR A 76 -10.12 2.35 3.70
C TYR A 76 -8.82 2.05 4.42
N TRP A 77 -8.27 3.04 5.09
CA TRP A 77 -6.96 2.94 5.72
C TRP A 77 -7.03 3.38 7.17
N PHE A 78 -6.51 2.54 8.07
CA PHE A 78 -6.50 2.74 9.51
C PHE A 78 -5.08 2.57 10.01
N GLU A 79 -4.64 3.47 10.90
CA GLU A 79 -3.31 3.35 11.48
C GLU A 79 -3.36 3.32 13.00
N SER A 80 -2.30 2.78 13.61
CA SER A 80 -2.21 2.58 15.06
C SER A 80 -2.24 3.87 15.86
N SER A 81 -1.99 5.01 15.23
CA SER A 81 -2.13 6.33 15.86
C SER A 81 -3.60 6.74 16.07
N GLY A 82 -4.55 6.03 15.47
CA GLY A 82 -5.97 6.35 15.55
C GLY A 82 -6.51 7.12 14.35
N ASN A 83 -5.66 7.51 13.40
CA ASN A 83 -6.11 8.15 12.16
C ASN A 83 -6.72 7.12 11.21
N PHE A 84 -7.73 7.54 10.48
CA PHE A 84 -8.28 6.74 9.39
C PHE A 84 -8.63 7.65 8.22
N LEU A 85 -8.46 7.13 7.02
CA LEU A 85 -8.68 7.87 5.78
C LEU A 85 -9.32 6.95 4.75
N GLN A 86 -9.90 7.54 3.71
CA GLN A 86 -10.45 6.78 2.61
C GLN A 86 -10.09 7.38 1.27
N ALA A 87 -9.99 6.51 0.28
CA ALA A 87 -9.70 6.87 -1.10
C ALA A 87 -10.60 6.09 -2.05
N THR A 88 -10.78 6.61 -3.25
CA THR A 88 -11.48 5.90 -4.32
C THR A 88 -10.62 5.90 -5.58
N GLY A 89 -10.83 4.92 -6.44
CA GLY A 89 -10.06 4.87 -7.67
C GLY A 89 -10.41 3.73 -8.59
N VAL A 90 -9.63 3.63 -9.65
CA VAL A 90 -9.85 2.66 -10.73
C VAL A 90 -8.54 2.05 -11.17
N LEU A 91 -8.62 0.89 -11.82
CA LEU A 91 -7.48 0.35 -12.56
C LEU A 91 -7.32 1.14 -13.86
N ARG A 92 -6.14 1.71 -14.07
CA ARG A 92 -5.79 2.38 -15.32
C ARG A 92 -5.46 1.36 -16.41
N ASP A 93 -4.88 0.24 -15.99
CA ASP A 93 -4.53 -0.90 -16.84
C ASP A 93 -4.47 -2.14 -15.95
N ASP A 94 -4.00 -3.27 -16.46
CA ASP A 94 -3.93 -4.52 -15.70
C ASP A 94 -2.95 -4.49 -14.53
N HIS A 95 -2.15 -3.44 -14.43
CA HIS A 95 -1.01 -3.39 -13.50
C HIS A 95 -1.01 -2.17 -12.60
N THR A 96 -1.95 -1.24 -12.77
CA THR A 96 -1.90 0.05 -12.04
C THR A 96 -3.26 0.40 -11.47
N LEU A 97 -3.34 0.42 -10.14
CA LEU A 97 -4.50 0.94 -9.41
C LEU A 97 -4.21 2.38 -9.03
N ALA A 98 -5.06 3.30 -9.48
CA ALA A 98 -4.91 4.73 -9.20
C ALA A 98 -6.00 5.19 -8.25
N LEU A 99 -5.61 5.80 -7.14
CA LEU A 99 -6.50 6.23 -6.06
C LEU A 99 -6.39 7.73 -5.82
N GLU A 100 -7.51 8.33 -5.46
CA GLU A 100 -7.59 9.71 -4.96
C GLU A 100 -8.09 9.68 -3.53
N TRP A 101 -7.35 10.29 -2.61
CA TRP A 101 -7.75 10.41 -1.23
C TRP A 101 -8.88 11.42 -1.09
N GLN A 102 -9.86 11.12 -0.22
CA GLN A 102 -11.04 11.97 -0.04
C GLN A 102 -10.81 13.10 0.96
N ASP A 103 -10.01 12.84 1.98
CA ASP A 103 -9.86 13.75 3.13
C ASP A 103 -8.62 14.63 3.04
N ILE A 104 -7.73 14.33 2.11
CA ILE A 104 -6.48 15.05 1.90
C ILE A 104 -6.23 15.21 0.40
N HIS A 105 -5.45 16.22 0.02
CA HIS A 105 -5.13 16.49 -1.38
C HIS A 105 -3.93 15.65 -1.83
N CYS A 106 -4.16 14.34 -1.91
CA CYS A 106 -3.13 13.38 -2.29
C CYS A 106 -3.68 12.39 -3.30
N THR A 107 -2.80 11.89 -4.15
CA THR A 107 -3.08 10.78 -5.05
C THR A 107 -2.12 9.64 -4.73
N GLN A 108 -2.52 8.42 -5.07
CA GLN A 108 -1.72 7.23 -4.79
C GLN A 108 -1.90 6.22 -5.91
N ILE A 109 -0.81 5.55 -6.27
CA ILE A 109 -0.88 4.41 -7.18
C ILE A 109 -0.23 3.19 -6.54
N PHE A 110 -0.75 2.02 -6.92
CA PHE A 110 -0.09 0.73 -6.72
C PHE A 110 0.20 0.19 -8.11
N ARG A 111 1.45 -0.12 -8.40
CA ARG A 111 1.83 -0.57 -9.72
C ARG A 111 2.68 -1.83 -9.67
N ARG A 112 2.27 -2.83 -10.44
CA ARG A 112 3.05 -4.05 -10.62
C ARG A 112 4.25 -3.76 -11.52
N VAL A 113 5.41 -4.22 -11.09
CA VAL A 113 6.65 -4.16 -11.89
C VAL A 113 6.95 -5.52 -12.51
N SER A 114 6.79 -6.58 -11.71
CA SER A 114 7.00 -7.98 -12.14
C SER A 114 6.17 -8.90 -11.26
N ALA A 115 6.32 -10.21 -11.43
CA ALA A 115 5.62 -11.18 -10.58
C ALA A 115 5.96 -11.02 -9.10
N ASP A 116 7.18 -10.55 -8.80
CA ASP A 116 7.71 -10.49 -7.43
C ASP A 116 7.95 -9.07 -6.92
N ALA A 117 7.54 -8.06 -7.68
CA ALA A 117 7.78 -6.67 -7.31
C ALA A 117 6.63 -5.77 -7.72
N MET A 118 6.30 -4.84 -6.84
CA MET A 118 5.40 -3.73 -7.14
C MET A 118 5.83 -2.51 -6.35
N TYR A 119 5.23 -1.36 -6.60
CA TYR A 119 5.47 -0.18 -5.77
C TYR A 119 4.18 0.58 -5.54
N LEU A 120 4.21 1.34 -4.47
CA LEU A 120 3.21 2.35 -4.11
C LEU A 120 3.89 3.71 -4.22
N GLU A 121 3.22 4.66 -4.84
CA GLU A 121 3.62 6.06 -4.78
C GLU A 121 2.44 6.90 -4.33
N MET A 122 2.68 7.74 -3.34
CA MET A 122 1.71 8.70 -2.83
C MET A 122 2.27 10.10 -2.98
N GLN A 123 1.54 10.96 -3.66
CA GLN A 123 1.95 12.34 -3.91
C GLN A 123 0.99 13.30 -3.23
N CYS A 124 1.54 14.21 -2.45
CA CYS A 124 0.80 15.28 -1.78
C CYS A 124 1.48 16.60 -2.15
N PRO A 125 1.13 17.19 -3.32
CA PRO A 125 1.86 18.36 -3.85
C PRO A 125 1.82 19.58 -2.94
N GLU A 126 0.72 19.78 -2.21
CA GLU A 126 0.60 20.93 -1.31
C GLU A 126 1.61 20.90 -0.17
N GLN A 127 2.05 19.72 0.25
CA GLN A 127 3.05 19.55 1.29
C GLN A 127 4.43 19.25 0.74
N ASP A 128 4.60 19.30 -0.59
CA ASP A 128 5.83 18.89 -1.27
C ASP A 128 6.31 17.53 -0.74
N PHE A 129 5.37 16.56 -0.72
CA PHE A 129 5.58 15.25 -0.14
C PHE A 129 5.40 14.16 -1.20
N LEU A 130 6.37 13.26 -1.25
CA LEU A 130 6.31 12.04 -2.08
C LEU A 130 6.73 10.86 -1.21
N LEU A 131 5.84 9.87 -1.12
CA LEU A 131 6.16 8.59 -0.50
C LEU A 131 6.27 7.55 -1.61
N ARG A 132 7.36 6.81 -1.62
CA ARG A 132 7.51 5.62 -2.44
C ARG A 132 7.76 4.42 -1.55
N VAL A 133 7.00 3.36 -1.76
CA VAL A 133 7.22 2.09 -1.08
C VAL A 133 7.46 1.03 -2.15
N ASP A 134 8.63 0.43 -2.11
CA ASP A 134 8.96 -0.69 -2.99
C ASP A 134 8.63 -1.99 -2.26
N PHE A 135 7.84 -2.83 -2.93
CA PHE A 135 7.37 -4.12 -2.42
C PHE A 135 8.15 -5.23 -3.11
N SER A 136 8.78 -6.08 -2.31
CA SER A 136 9.45 -7.28 -2.79
C SER A 136 8.75 -8.50 -2.21
N ARG A 137 8.31 -9.42 -3.06
CA ARG A 137 7.58 -10.61 -2.60
C ARG A 137 8.49 -11.48 -1.77
N LEU A 138 8.01 -11.90 -0.61
CA LEU A 138 8.75 -12.82 0.23
C LEU A 138 8.75 -14.22 -0.41
N SER A 139 9.87 -14.88 -0.33
CA SER A 139 10.05 -16.20 -0.94
C SER A 139 9.12 -17.22 -0.30
N SER A 140 8.47 -18.06 -1.14
CA SER A 140 7.66 -19.16 -0.66
C SER A 140 8.49 -20.18 0.12
N ALA A 141 9.78 -20.30 -0.16
CA ALA A 141 10.68 -21.16 0.60
C ALA A 141 10.83 -20.73 2.07
N SER A 142 10.74 -19.43 2.35
CA SER A 142 10.77 -18.92 3.73
C SER A 142 9.47 -19.18 4.48
N GLN A 143 8.40 -19.51 3.77
CA GLN A 143 7.10 -19.80 4.36
C GLN A 143 6.89 -21.27 4.69
N THR A 144 7.65 -22.15 4.08
CA THR A 144 7.51 -23.60 4.25
C THR A 144 8.42 -24.17 5.34
N THR A 145 9.34 -23.40 5.79
CA THR A 145 10.23 -23.77 6.90
C THR A 145 9.70 -23.22 8.21
#